data_1341b30938384d59b5fa1ac0612aeb1b
#
_entry.id   1341b30938384d59b5fa1ac0612aeb1b
#
_cell.length_a   1.000
_cell.length_b   1.000
_cell.length_c   1.000
_cell.angle_alpha   90.00
_cell.angle_beta   90.00
_cell.angle_gamma   90.00
#
_symmetry.space_group_name_H-M   'P 1'
#
loop_
_entity.id
_entity.type
_entity.pdbx_description
1 polymer ?
#
loop_
_entity_poly.entity_id
_entity_poly.type
_entity_poly.pdbx_seq_one_letter_code
_entity_poly.pdbx_strand_id
1 'polypeptide(L)'
;MYPIALHLQGKKCIVFGAGKVAQRRVWGLLESGAEVTVAAPEPMPACWKSTKLTYLQQPYAPELLGENLLVFAATDDSAENARIVREAQAAGKLASSATVSPDCTPDFTVPAHRKHGDITMAVTTEGDAPSLAGAICRELEPKLAEYSKLCTCLGILRRAWKETMPDEIRRMQLLRILTEPKALELFREKGKGISGICFSLTEEQLPACRNALLMVSFGTSYADTKADHWCSGICCKAGVSEMDVFGHLPAA
;
A
#
# COMPACT_ATOMS: atom_id res chain seq x y z
N MET A 1 -15.33 6.96 12.61
CA MET A 1 -14.17 6.02 12.47
C MET A 1 -12.95 6.78 11.98
N TYR A 2 -11.74 6.45 12.48
CA TYR A 2 -10.47 7.09 12.09
C TYR A 2 -9.64 6.14 11.22
N PRO A 3 -9.36 6.46 9.93
CA PRO A 3 -8.61 5.58 9.05
C PRO A 3 -7.11 5.65 9.34
N ILE A 4 -6.49 4.48 9.49
CA ILE A 4 -5.05 4.32 9.67
C ILE A 4 -4.52 3.20 8.78
N ALA A 5 -3.24 3.28 8.41
CA ALA A 5 -2.51 2.19 7.78
C ALA A 5 -1.46 1.65 8.76
N LEU A 6 -1.43 0.34 8.95
CA LEU A 6 -0.51 -0.33 9.88
C LEU A 6 0.64 -0.99 9.12
N HIS A 7 1.85 -0.79 9.58
CA HIS A 7 3.03 -1.54 9.14
C HIS A 7 3.15 -2.83 9.96
N LEU A 8 2.83 -3.96 9.34
CA LEU A 8 2.75 -5.27 10.01
C LEU A 8 3.98 -6.16 9.78
N GLN A 9 4.99 -5.69 9.07
CA GLN A 9 6.22 -6.47 8.85
C GLN A 9 6.82 -6.96 10.16
N GLY A 10 6.89 -8.30 10.36
CA GLY A 10 7.40 -8.93 11.57
C GLY A 10 6.56 -8.73 12.83
N LYS A 11 5.32 -8.24 12.71
CA LYS A 11 4.39 -8.13 13.84
C LYS A 11 3.58 -9.40 14.00
N LYS A 12 3.44 -9.86 15.25
CA LYS A 12 2.65 -11.05 15.58
C LYS A 12 1.16 -10.73 15.53
N CYS A 13 0.41 -11.55 14.80
CA CYS A 13 -1.04 -11.44 14.68
C CYS A 13 -1.67 -12.83 14.85
N ILE A 14 -2.82 -12.90 15.51
CA ILE A 14 -3.54 -14.16 15.69
C ILE A 14 -4.94 -14.07 15.09
N VAL A 15 -5.35 -15.16 14.44
CA VAL A 15 -6.69 -15.32 13.87
C VAL A 15 -7.32 -16.55 14.50
N PHE A 16 -8.49 -16.39 15.11
CA PHE A 16 -9.29 -17.49 15.65
C PHE A 16 -10.36 -17.88 14.65
N GLY A 17 -10.34 -19.17 14.24
CA GLY A 17 -11.20 -19.73 13.21
C GLY A 17 -10.47 -20.03 11.91
N ALA A 18 -11.05 -20.94 11.08
CA ALA A 18 -10.49 -21.39 9.81
C ALA A 18 -11.45 -21.23 8.62
N GLY A 19 -12.60 -20.59 8.81
CA GLY A 19 -13.61 -20.32 7.80
C GLY A 19 -13.17 -19.31 6.73
N LYS A 20 -14.05 -19.03 5.77
CA LYS A 20 -13.78 -18.11 4.63
C LYS A 20 -13.35 -16.71 5.05
N VAL A 21 -13.89 -16.19 6.18
CA VAL A 21 -13.50 -14.86 6.70
C VAL A 21 -12.09 -14.92 7.26
N ALA A 22 -11.78 -15.91 8.11
CA ALA A 22 -10.45 -16.14 8.64
C ALA A 22 -9.41 -16.26 7.53
N GLN A 23 -9.70 -17.05 6.49
CA GLN A 23 -8.81 -17.23 5.33
C GLN A 23 -8.45 -15.88 4.67
N ARG A 24 -9.44 -15.02 4.43
CA ARG A 24 -9.18 -13.68 3.85
C ARG A 24 -8.31 -12.81 4.76
N ARG A 25 -8.51 -12.89 6.08
CA ARG A 25 -7.69 -12.15 7.06
C ARG A 25 -6.25 -12.66 7.05
N VAL A 26 -6.07 -13.96 7.08
CA VAL A 26 -4.75 -14.61 7.02
C VAL A 26 -3.97 -14.17 5.78
N TRP A 27 -4.59 -14.22 4.59
CA TRP A 27 -3.91 -13.80 3.36
C TRP A 27 -3.48 -12.32 3.41
N GLY A 28 -4.36 -11.41 3.81
CA GLY A 28 -4.01 -9.99 3.93
C GLY A 28 -2.91 -9.70 4.93
N LEU A 29 -2.87 -10.45 6.05
CA LEU A 29 -1.81 -10.35 7.05
C LEU A 29 -0.46 -10.86 6.51
N LEU A 30 -0.45 -12.01 5.83
CA LEU A 30 0.75 -12.58 5.22
C LEU A 30 1.32 -11.67 4.13
N GLU A 31 0.45 -11.11 3.27
CA GLU A 31 0.85 -10.12 2.25
C GLU A 31 1.43 -8.84 2.86
N SER A 32 1.03 -8.50 4.08
CA SER A 32 1.56 -7.37 4.84
C SER A 32 2.83 -7.69 5.62
N GLY A 33 3.35 -8.93 5.51
CA GLY A 33 4.58 -9.38 6.16
C GLY A 33 4.42 -9.67 7.65
N ALA A 34 3.20 -9.88 8.16
CA ALA A 34 2.95 -10.25 9.55
C ALA A 34 3.37 -11.69 9.85
N GLU A 35 3.75 -11.96 11.09
CA GLU A 35 3.87 -13.30 11.65
C GLU A 35 2.49 -13.77 12.10
N VAL A 36 1.90 -14.71 11.36
CA VAL A 36 0.52 -15.10 11.54
C VAL A 36 0.42 -16.41 12.28
N THR A 37 -0.34 -16.41 13.40
CA THR A 37 -0.81 -17.61 14.08
C THR A 37 -2.31 -17.76 13.82
N VAL A 38 -2.73 -18.98 13.53
CA VAL A 38 -4.16 -19.33 13.42
C VAL A 38 -4.47 -20.40 14.46
N ALA A 39 -5.55 -20.21 15.20
CA ALA A 39 -6.06 -21.22 16.13
C ALA A 39 -7.50 -21.59 15.75
N ALA A 40 -7.75 -22.87 15.53
CA ALA A 40 -9.06 -23.40 15.24
C ALA A 40 -9.12 -24.89 15.60
N PRO A 41 -10.28 -25.44 16.06
CA PRO A 41 -10.41 -26.85 16.36
C PRO A 41 -10.37 -27.74 15.10
N GLU A 42 -10.70 -27.19 13.94
CA GLU A 42 -10.71 -27.91 12.66
C GLU A 42 -9.28 -28.17 12.17
N PRO A 43 -9.10 -29.17 11.28
CA PRO A 43 -7.81 -29.39 10.62
C PRO A 43 -7.41 -28.19 9.74
N MET A 44 -6.09 -27.95 9.62
CA MET A 44 -5.56 -26.88 8.75
C MET A 44 -6.09 -27.01 7.32
N PRO A 45 -6.70 -25.95 6.78
CA PRO A 45 -7.12 -25.91 5.36
C PRO A 45 -5.97 -26.19 4.40
N ALA A 46 -6.25 -26.96 3.34
CA ALA A 46 -5.25 -27.36 2.36
C ALA A 46 -4.53 -26.15 1.70
N CYS A 47 -5.24 -25.03 1.51
CA CYS A 47 -4.72 -23.81 0.93
C CYS A 47 -3.60 -23.14 1.78
N TRP A 48 -3.44 -23.51 3.05
CA TRP A 48 -2.41 -22.97 3.93
C TRP A 48 -1.17 -23.85 4.10
N LYS A 49 -1.18 -25.08 3.60
CA LYS A 49 -0.09 -26.06 3.80
C LYS A 49 1.28 -25.59 3.32
N SER A 50 1.32 -24.68 2.33
CA SER A 50 2.57 -24.11 1.77
C SER A 50 2.88 -22.70 2.26
N THR A 51 2.13 -22.18 3.23
CA THR A 51 2.28 -20.80 3.72
C THR A 51 3.12 -20.73 4.98
N LYS A 52 3.80 -19.61 5.18
CA LYS A 52 4.58 -19.35 6.41
C LYS A 52 3.64 -18.84 7.50
N LEU A 53 2.81 -19.72 8.07
CA LEU A 53 1.99 -19.42 9.25
C LEU A 53 2.15 -20.53 10.29
N THR A 54 1.85 -20.21 11.53
CA THR A 54 1.72 -21.18 12.63
C THR A 54 0.26 -21.57 12.76
N TYR A 55 -0.04 -22.87 12.66
CA TYR A 55 -1.40 -23.38 12.85
C TYR A 55 -1.49 -24.20 14.14
N LEU A 56 -2.42 -23.83 15.01
CA LEU A 56 -2.72 -24.50 16.28
C LEU A 56 -4.10 -25.14 16.17
N GLN A 57 -4.12 -26.46 16.08
CA GLN A 57 -5.41 -27.20 16.01
C GLN A 57 -6.00 -27.31 17.41
N GLN A 58 -6.56 -26.22 17.90
CA GLN A 58 -7.20 -26.15 19.21
C GLN A 58 -8.22 -25.00 19.25
N PRO A 59 -9.23 -25.07 20.14
CA PRO A 59 -10.16 -23.96 20.35
C PRO A 59 -9.47 -22.72 20.93
N TYR A 60 -10.21 -21.62 20.99
CA TYR A 60 -9.76 -20.43 21.67
C TYR A 60 -9.39 -20.70 23.15
N ALA A 61 -8.27 -20.16 23.56
CA ALA A 61 -7.85 -20.07 24.95
C ALA A 61 -7.17 -18.71 25.18
N PRO A 62 -7.41 -18.04 26.33
CA PRO A 62 -6.88 -16.70 26.62
C PRO A 62 -5.35 -16.62 26.53
N GLU A 63 -4.65 -17.71 26.85
CA GLU A 63 -3.18 -17.80 26.80
C GLU A 63 -2.63 -17.61 25.39
N LEU A 64 -3.44 -17.89 24.36
CA LEU A 64 -3.08 -17.72 22.95
C LEU A 64 -2.98 -16.24 22.52
N LEU A 65 -3.57 -15.33 23.29
CA LEU A 65 -3.44 -13.90 23.04
C LEU A 65 -1.98 -13.43 23.13
N GLY A 66 -1.20 -13.98 24.05
CA GLY A 66 0.26 -13.82 24.14
C GLY A 66 0.78 -12.42 23.80
N GLU A 67 1.81 -12.37 22.96
CA GLU A 67 2.42 -11.12 22.49
C GLU A 67 1.82 -10.59 21.16
N ASN A 68 0.67 -11.10 20.74
CA ASN A 68 0.07 -10.67 19.49
C ASN A 68 -0.37 -9.20 19.55
N LEU A 69 -0.07 -8.45 18.48
CA LEU A 69 -0.50 -7.05 18.32
C LEU A 69 -1.97 -6.96 17.91
N LEU A 70 -2.36 -7.78 16.93
CA LEU A 70 -3.71 -7.81 16.38
C LEU A 70 -4.35 -9.18 16.64
N VAL A 71 -5.61 -9.15 17.05
CA VAL A 71 -6.44 -10.31 17.29
C VAL A 71 -7.67 -10.27 16.39
N PHE A 72 -7.91 -11.35 15.65
CA PHE A 72 -9.06 -11.50 14.78
C PHE A 72 -9.95 -12.65 15.27
N ALA A 73 -11.14 -12.32 15.75
CA ALA A 73 -12.17 -13.28 16.09
C ALA A 73 -13.01 -13.57 14.83
N ALA A 74 -12.83 -14.73 14.24
CA ALA A 74 -13.45 -15.15 12.99
C ALA A 74 -13.94 -16.60 13.01
N THR A 75 -14.45 -17.01 14.17
CA THR A 75 -15.16 -18.28 14.34
C THR A 75 -16.58 -18.16 13.77
N ASP A 76 -17.31 -19.24 13.71
CA ASP A 76 -18.73 -19.31 13.32
C ASP A 76 -19.68 -18.96 14.49
N ASP A 77 -19.19 -18.93 15.72
CA ASP A 77 -19.94 -18.52 16.91
C ASP A 77 -19.74 -17.04 17.23
N SER A 78 -20.82 -16.26 17.13
CA SER A 78 -20.82 -14.83 17.42
C SER A 78 -20.58 -14.51 18.90
N ALA A 79 -21.04 -15.37 19.81
CA ALA A 79 -20.83 -15.20 21.26
C ALA A 79 -19.36 -15.43 21.61
N GLU A 80 -18.74 -16.45 21.03
CA GLU A 80 -17.31 -16.70 21.17
C GLU A 80 -16.48 -15.56 20.59
N ASN A 81 -16.83 -15.06 19.39
CA ASN A 81 -16.15 -13.91 18.80
C ASN A 81 -16.22 -12.67 19.71
N ALA A 82 -17.38 -12.38 20.29
CA ALA A 82 -17.54 -11.27 21.24
C ALA A 82 -16.72 -11.50 22.53
N ARG A 83 -16.63 -12.73 23.01
CA ARG A 83 -15.78 -13.10 24.14
C ARG A 83 -14.31 -12.87 23.84
N ILE A 84 -13.81 -13.36 22.69
CA ILE A 84 -12.42 -13.18 22.23
C ILE A 84 -12.06 -11.69 22.18
N VAL A 85 -12.95 -10.86 21.60
CA VAL A 85 -12.71 -9.41 21.50
C VAL A 85 -12.60 -8.77 22.89
N ARG A 86 -13.53 -9.06 23.81
CA ARG A 86 -13.49 -8.50 25.18
C ARG A 86 -12.20 -8.90 25.91
N GLU A 87 -11.84 -10.18 25.86
CA GLU A 87 -10.63 -10.68 26.53
C GLU A 87 -9.35 -10.11 25.91
N ALA A 88 -9.30 -9.95 24.59
CA ALA A 88 -8.20 -9.30 23.89
C ALA A 88 -8.06 -7.82 24.28
N GLN A 89 -9.17 -7.08 24.34
CA GLN A 89 -9.20 -5.67 24.77
C GLN A 89 -8.75 -5.54 26.24
N ALA A 90 -9.22 -6.41 27.11
CA ALA A 90 -8.78 -6.44 28.52
C ALA A 90 -7.28 -6.71 28.66
N ALA A 91 -6.69 -7.48 27.73
CA ALA A 91 -5.25 -7.72 27.61
C ALA A 91 -4.48 -6.60 26.88
N GLY A 92 -5.12 -5.47 26.55
CA GLY A 92 -4.51 -4.34 25.85
C GLY A 92 -4.15 -4.62 24.38
N LYS A 93 -4.83 -5.58 23.75
CA LYS A 93 -4.65 -5.92 22.33
C LYS A 93 -5.69 -5.23 21.47
N LEU A 94 -5.37 -4.97 20.21
CA LEU A 94 -6.36 -4.50 19.23
C LEU A 94 -7.10 -5.69 18.64
N ALA A 95 -8.42 -5.69 18.75
CA ALA A 95 -9.25 -6.81 18.35
C ALA A 95 -10.29 -6.42 17.28
N SER A 96 -10.51 -7.33 16.34
CA SER A 96 -11.53 -7.25 15.29
C SER A 96 -12.41 -8.50 15.31
N SER A 97 -13.70 -8.34 15.04
CA SER A 97 -14.66 -9.43 14.92
C SER A 97 -15.15 -9.60 13.48
N ALA A 98 -15.39 -10.84 13.08
CA ALA A 98 -16.08 -11.18 11.82
C ALA A 98 -17.60 -11.03 11.93
N THR A 99 -18.14 -11.00 13.15
CA THR A 99 -19.56 -10.88 13.43
C THR A 99 -19.85 -9.61 14.21
N VAL A 100 -21.04 -9.05 14.02
CA VAL A 100 -21.51 -7.90 14.80
C VAL A 100 -22.18 -8.44 16.06
N SER A 101 -21.86 -7.87 17.21
CA SER A 101 -22.52 -8.14 18.49
C SER A 101 -22.93 -6.81 19.15
N PRO A 102 -24.14 -6.67 19.64
CA PRO A 102 -24.56 -5.46 20.35
C PRO A 102 -23.76 -5.23 21.67
N ASP A 103 -23.23 -6.31 22.23
CA ASP A 103 -22.57 -6.28 23.54
C ASP A 103 -21.03 -6.10 23.42
N CYS A 104 -20.49 -5.97 22.20
CA CYS A 104 -19.06 -5.89 22.00
C CYS A 104 -18.71 -5.06 20.76
N THR A 105 -18.04 -3.94 20.96
CA THR A 105 -17.51 -3.12 19.87
C THR A 105 -16.05 -3.47 19.63
N PRO A 106 -15.68 -3.96 18.42
CA PRO A 106 -14.27 -4.21 18.10
C PRO A 106 -13.50 -2.90 17.97
N ASP A 107 -12.17 -2.93 18.22
CA ASP A 107 -11.31 -1.74 18.13
C ASP A 107 -11.13 -1.26 16.70
N PHE A 108 -11.16 -2.18 15.75
CA PHE A 108 -11.00 -1.86 14.33
C PHE A 108 -11.80 -2.80 13.43
N THR A 109 -12.07 -2.32 12.23
CA THR A 109 -12.64 -3.11 11.13
C THR A 109 -11.68 -3.13 9.96
N VAL A 110 -11.70 -4.22 9.19
CA VAL A 110 -10.92 -4.29 7.94
C VAL A 110 -11.81 -3.90 6.78
N PRO A 111 -11.55 -2.73 6.15
CA PRO A 111 -12.37 -2.25 5.04
C PRO A 111 -12.24 -3.11 3.78
N ALA A 112 -13.14 -2.96 2.84
CA ALA A 112 -12.92 -3.42 1.49
C ALA A 112 -11.69 -2.68 0.93
N HIS A 113 -10.74 -3.40 0.34
CA HIS A 113 -9.52 -2.78 -0.16
C HIS A 113 -9.02 -3.42 -1.43
N ARG A 114 -8.21 -2.67 -2.18
CA ARG A 114 -7.41 -3.12 -3.32
C ARG A 114 -6.01 -2.56 -3.20
N LYS A 115 -5.04 -3.37 -3.57
CA LYS A 115 -3.64 -2.98 -3.65
C LYS A 115 -3.13 -3.17 -5.06
N HIS A 116 -2.41 -2.18 -5.58
CA HIS A 116 -1.73 -2.28 -6.86
C HIS A 116 -0.37 -1.57 -6.76
N GLY A 117 0.71 -2.33 -6.81
CA GLY A 117 2.05 -1.82 -6.47
C GLY A 117 2.09 -1.21 -5.08
N ASP A 118 2.54 0.03 -5.00
CA ASP A 118 2.66 0.78 -3.73
C ASP A 118 1.38 1.53 -3.33
N ILE A 119 0.31 1.45 -4.16
CA ILE A 119 -0.95 2.11 -3.84
C ILE A 119 -1.91 1.12 -3.20
N THR A 120 -2.43 1.52 -2.05
CA THR A 120 -3.53 0.83 -1.38
C THR A 120 -4.72 1.77 -1.31
N MET A 121 -5.87 1.30 -1.78
CA MET A 121 -7.17 1.95 -1.63
C MET A 121 -8.02 1.14 -0.68
N ALA A 122 -8.68 1.81 0.26
CA ALA A 122 -9.60 1.19 1.20
C ALA A 122 -10.90 1.99 1.26
N VAL A 123 -12.04 1.27 1.28
CA VAL A 123 -13.38 1.86 1.35
C VAL A 123 -14.12 1.24 2.51
N THR A 124 -14.66 2.07 3.39
CA THR A 124 -15.53 1.65 4.48
C THR A 124 -16.88 2.34 4.38
N THR A 125 -17.93 1.64 4.77
CA THR A 125 -19.29 2.14 4.92
C THR A 125 -19.78 1.98 6.35
N GLU A 126 -18.83 1.88 7.30
CA GLU A 126 -19.06 1.69 8.74
C GLU A 126 -19.92 0.45 9.09
N GLY A 127 -20.04 -0.47 8.14
CA GLY A 127 -20.82 -1.69 8.31
C GLY A 127 -22.20 -1.64 7.62
N ASP A 128 -22.68 -0.47 7.19
CA ASP A 128 -24.03 -0.31 6.63
C ASP A 128 -24.19 -0.98 5.26
N ALA A 129 -23.16 -0.87 4.39
CA ALA A 129 -23.24 -1.40 3.03
C ALA A 129 -21.93 -2.04 2.57
N PRO A 130 -21.52 -3.20 3.12
CA PRO A 130 -20.25 -3.86 2.76
C PRO A 130 -20.15 -4.24 1.28
N SER A 131 -21.26 -4.61 0.66
CA SER A 131 -21.34 -4.92 -0.77
C SER A 131 -21.07 -3.71 -1.65
N LEU A 132 -21.55 -2.51 -1.25
CA LEU A 132 -21.28 -1.26 -1.94
C LEU A 132 -19.79 -0.87 -1.82
N ALA A 133 -19.19 -1.00 -0.65
CA ALA A 133 -17.74 -0.77 -0.46
C ALA A 133 -16.93 -1.66 -1.41
N GLY A 134 -17.31 -2.94 -1.52
CA GLY A 134 -16.68 -3.87 -2.47
C GLY A 134 -16.91 -3.50 -3.93
N ALA A 135 -18.09 -2.98 -4.30
CA ALA A 135 -18.41 -2.52 -5.65
C ALA A 135 -17.55 -1.30 -6.04
N ILE A 136 -17.45 -0.31 -5.15
CA ILE A 136 -16.60 0.89 -5.34
C ILE A 136 -15.14 0.49 -5.55
N CYS A 137 -14.63 -0.45 -4.73
CA CYS A 137 -13.28 -0.95 -4.89
C CYS A 137 -13.05 -1.59 -6.27
N ARG A 138 -13.99 -2.39 -6.78
CA ARG A 138 -13.89 -3.01 -8.12
C ARG A 138 -13.96 -1.97 -9.24
N GLU A 139 -14.84 -0.99 -9.14
CA GLU A 139 -14.98 0.08 -10.13
C GLU A 139 -13.70 0.92 -10.27
N LEU A 140 -13.04 1.22 -9.14
CA LEU A 140 -11.86 2.06 -9.12
C LEU A 140 -10.54 1.29 -9.33
N GLU A 141 -10.57 -0.05 -9.28
CA GLU A 141 -9.36 -0.90 -9.41
C GLU A 141 -8.57 -0.64 -10.72
N PRO A 142 -9.18 -0.47 -11.91
CA PRO A 142 -8.44 -0.14 -13.13
C PRO A 142 -7.66 1.18 -13.04
N LYS A 143 -8.23 2.18 -12.36
CA LYS A 143 -7.56 3.46 -12.13
C LYS A 143 -6.37 3.30 -11.17
N LEU A 144 -6.47 2.41 -10.19
CA LEU A 144 -5.37 2.11 -9.28
C LEU A 144 -4.14 1.58 -10.03
N ALA A 145 -4.36 0.67 -10.98
CA ALA A 145 -3.32 0.10 -11.83
C ALA A 145 -2.58 1.18 -12.65
N GLU A 146 -3.33 2.17 -13.15
CA GLU A 146 -2.80 3.31 -13.87
C GLU A 146 -1.95 4.20 -12.95
N TYR A 147 -2.49 4.59 -11.80
CA TYR A 147 -1.78 5.43 -10.84
C TYR A 147 -0.56 4.75 -10.21
N SER A 148 -0.53 3.42 -10.12
CA SER A 148 0.62 2.68 -9.59
C SER A 148 1.90 2.96 -10.39
N LYS A 149 1.80 3.02 -11.71
CA LYS A 149 2.94 3.36 -12.59
C LYS A 149 3.45 4.79 -12.30
N LEU A 150 2.53 5.74 -12.17
CA LEU A 150 2.88 7.12 -11.82
C LEU A 150 3.50 7.21 -10.42
N CYS A 151 2.97 6.48 -9.45
CA CYS A 151 3.50 6.43 -8.08
C CYS A 151 4.96 5.97 -8.07
N THR A 152 5.30 4.90 -8.81
CA THR A 152 6.67 4.43 -8.95
C THR A 152 7.58 5.51 -9.54
N CYS A 153 7.15 6.17 -10.63
CA CYS A 153 7.90 7.25 -11.26
C CYS A 153 8.14 8.42 -10.30
N LEU A 154 7.11 8.90 -9.62
CA LEU A 154 7.22 9.99 -8.66
C LEU A 154 8.12 9.62 -7.47
N GLY A 155 8.09 8.36 -7.04
CA GLY A 155 8.97 7.84 -6.00
C GLY A 155 10.44 7.89 -6.40
N ILE A 156 10.77 7.55 -7.64
CA ILE A 156 12.13 7.65 -8.19
C ILE A 156 12.57 9.11 -8.23
N LEU A 157 11.74 9.99 -8.82
CA LEU A 157 12.03 11.43 -8.90
C LEU A 157 12.24 12.05 -7.52
N ARG A 158 11.39 11.70 -6.55
CA ARG A 158 11.50 12.21 -5.18
C ARG A 158 12.84 11.84 -4.54
N ARG A 159 13.32 10.62 -4.75
CA ARG A 159 14.63 10.18 -4.23
C ARG A 159 15.76 10.92 -4.93
N ALA A 160 15.78 10.97 -6.25
CA ALA A 160 16.81 11.67 -7.02
C ALA A 160 16.87 13.18 -6.67
N TRP A 161 15.72 13.85 -6.58
CA TRP A 161 15.69 15.27 -6.22
C TRP A 161 16.06 15.53 -4.76
N LYS A 162 15.93 14.57 -3.87
CA LYS A 162 16.41 14.72 -2.50
C LYS A 162 17.93 14.86 -2.45
N GLU A 163 18.63 14.21 -3.35
CA GLU A 163 20.10 14.25 -3.45
C GLU A 163 20.61 15.46 -4.24
N THR A 164 19.90 15.83 -5.31
CA THR A 164 20.38 16.85 -6.27
C THR A 164 19.81 18.24 -6.03
N MET A 165 18.73 18.38 -5.28
CA MET A 165 18.02 19.64 -5.03
C MET A 165 17.85 19.87 -3.52
N PRO A 166 18.69 20.69 -2.87
CA PRO A 166 18.60 20.94 -1.43
C PRO A 166 17.30 21.62 -0.99
N ASP A 167 16.71 22.48 -1.84
CA ASP A 167 15.49 23.23 -1.53
C ASP A 167 14.27 22.31 -1.43
N GLU A 168 13.82 22.06 -0.20
CA GLU A 168 12.66 21.19 0.07
C GLU A 168 11.33 21.76 -0.44
N ILE A 169 11.14 23.08 -0.31
CA ILE A 169 9.91 23.74 -0.75
C ILE A 169 9.75 23.59 -2.27
N ARG A 170 10.84 23.83 -2.99
CA ARG A 170 10.87 23.68 -4.45
C ARG A 170 10.60 22.24 -4.89
N ARG A 171 11.20 21.24 -4.22
CA ARG A 171 10.91 19.82 -4.48
C ARG A 171 9.44 19.50 -4.31
N MET A 172 8.82 19.96 -3.20
CA MET A 172 7.41 19.75 -2.94
C MET A 172 6.51 20.40 -4.00
N GLN A 173 6.82 21.63 -4.41
CA GLN A 173 6.07 22.32 -5.47
C GLN A 173 6.13 21.57 -6.79
N LEU A 174 7.31 21.12 -7.22
CA LEU A 174 7.48 20.35 -8.45
C LEU A 174 6.71 19.02 -8.41
N LEU A 175 6.79 18.27 -7.33
CA LEU A 175 6.03 17.02 -7.17
C LEU A 175 4.51 17.28 -7.20
N ARG A 176 4.05 18.40 -6.62
CA ARG A 176 2.64 18.77 -6.65
C ARG A 176 2.16 19.07 -8.06
N ILE A 177 2.93 19.83 -8.86
CA ILE A 177 2.59 20.13 -10.24
C ILE A 177 2.45 18.84 -11.08
N LEU A 178 3.32 17.86 -10.86
CA LEU A 178 3.26 16.57 -11.56
C LEU A 178 2.03 15.70 -11.18
N THR A 179 1.30 16.07 -10.14
CA THR A 179 0.06 15.41 -9.74
C THR A 179 -1.20 16.21 -10.06
N GLU A 180 -1.08 17.38 -10.71
CA GLU A 180 -2.23 18.16 -11.15
C GLU A 180 -2.98 17.46 -12.31
N PRO A 181 -4.29 17.73 -12.47
CA PRO A 181 -5.12 17.03 -13.47
C PRO A 181 -4.54 17.03 -14.88
N LYS A 182 -3.99 18.17 -15.32
CA LYS A 182 -3.37 18.31 -16.65
C LYS A 182 -2.12 17.43 -16.82
N ALA A 183 -1.29 17.32 -15.79
CA ALA A 183 -0.11 16.45 -15.81
C ALA A 183 -0.52 14.96 -15.79
N LEU A 184 -1.55 14.61 -15.04
CA LEU A 184 -2.12 13.26 -15.00
C LEU A 184 -2.72 12.87 -16.35
N GLU A 185 -3.38 13.80 -17.03
CA GLU A 185 -3.92 13.58 -18.39
C GLU A 185 -2.80 13.33 -19.41
N LEU A 186 -1.76 14.15 -19.41
CA LEU A 186 -0.58 13.95 -20.25
C LEU A 186 0.11 12.61 -19.97
N PHE A 187 0.16 12.19 -18.70
CA PHE A 187 0.69 10.87 -18.34
C PHE A 187 -0.15 9.74 -18.91
N ARG A 188 -1.47 9.86 -18.90
CA ARG A 188 -2.40 8.88 -19.48
C ARG A 188 -2.26 8.78 -20.99
N GLU A 189 -2.20 9.92 -21.69
CA GLU A 189 -2.09 9.95 -23.15
C GLU A 189 -0.78 9.35 -23.65
N LYS A 190 0.35 9.71 -23.02
CA LYS A 190 1.70 9.30 -23.42
C LYS A 190 2.16 8.01 -22.76
N GLY A 191 1.60 7.63 -21.62
CA GLY A 191 1.97 6.44 -20.85
C GLY A 191 1.58 5.10 -21.46
N LYS A 192 0.87 5.09 -22.60
CA LYS A 192 0.56 3.86 -23.36
C LYS A 192 1.77 3.34 -24.16
N GLY A 193 2.83 4.10 -24.27
CA GLY A 193 4.11 3.68 -24.81
C GLY A 193 5.21 4.36 -24.03
N ILE A 194 5.87 3.61 -23.17
CA ILE A 194 6.85 4.08 -22.17
C ILE A 194 8.15 4.56 -22.84
N SER A 195 8.09 5.51 -23.71
CA SER A 195 9.29 6.15 -24.25
C SER A 195 9.15 7.67 -24.16
N GLY A 196 9.68 8.21 -23.08
CA GLY A 196 9.90 9.64 -22.90
C GLY A 196 8.64 10.48 -22.64
N ILE A 197 8.36 10.81 -21.38
CA ILE A 197 7.41 11.88 -21.06
C ILE A 197 8.20 13.17 -20.99
N CYS A 198 8.04 14.02 -22.01
CA CYS A 198 8.57 15.38 -22.02
C CYS A 198 7.52 16.29 -21.36
N PHE A 199 7.75 16.76 -20.16
CA PHE A 199 6.95 17.79 -19.52
C PHE A 199 7.58 19.15 -19.84
N SER A 200 7.07 19.85 -20.84
CA SER A 200 7.32 21.28 -20.96
C SER A 200 6.38 21.99 -19.96
N LEU A 201 6.92 22.34 -18.82
CA LEU A 201 6.24 23.22 -17.88
C LEU A 201 6.37 24.65 -18.42
N THR A 202 5.25 25.27 -18.77
CA THR A 202 5.22 26.67 -19.23
C THR A 202 5.58 27.61 -18.09
N GLU A 203 6.12 28.79 -18.41
CA GLU A 203 6.46 29.82 -17.41
C GLU A 203 5.30 30.20 -16.47
N GLU A 204 4.05 30.05 -16.93
CA GLU A 204 2.84 30.28 -16.13
C GLU A 204 2.63 29.24 -15.03
N GLN A 205 3.12 27.99 -15.24
CA GLN A 205 2.95 26.91 -14.27
C GLN A 205 4.08 26.85 -13.24
N LEU A 206 5.23 27.47 -13.53
CA LEU A 206 6.40 27.55 -12.64
C LEU A 206 6.96 28.98 -12.61
N PRO A 207 6.29 29.93 -11.94
CA PRO A 207 6.78 31.33 -11.89
C PRO A 207 8.21 31.47 -11.29
N ALA A 208 8.64 30.51 -10.46
CA ALA A 208 9.96 30.48 -9.85
C ALA A 208 11.02 29.71 -10.66
N CYS A 209 10.65 29.07 -11.76
CA CYS A 209 11.53 28.26 -12.60
C CYS A 209 11.53 28.76 -14.03
N ARG A 210 11.82 30.04 -14.24
CA ARG A 210 12.06 30.58 -15.59
C ARG A 210 13.13 29.71 -16.27
N ASN A 211 12.75 29.03 -17.37
CA ASN A 211 13.59 28.19 -18.22
C ASN A 211 13.87 26.74 -17.75
N ALA A 212 13.04 26.11 -16.93
CA ALA A 212 13.20 24.69 -16.64
C ALA A 212 12.36 23.83 -17.59
N LEU A 213 13.00 23.22 -18.59
CA LEU A 213 12.43 22.11 -19.35
C LEU A 213 12.81 20.81 -18.63
N LEU A 214 11.85 20.16 -18.00
CA LEU A 214 12.05 18.86 -17.37
C LEU A 214 11.70 17.77 -18.40
N MET A 215 12.69 17.13 -18.98
CA MET A 215 12.51 15.91 -19.77
C MET A 215 12.71 14.69 -18.87
N VAL A 216 11.66 13.90 -18.70
CA VAL A 216 11.75 12.61 -18.02
C VAL A 216 11.56 11.52 -19.05
N SER A 217 12.62 10.80 -19.40
CA SER A 217 12.57 9.66 -20.31
C SER A 217 12.50 8.36 -19.49
N PHE A 218 11.52 7.52 -19.80
CA PHE A 218 11.37 6.19 -19.21
C PHE A 218 11.68 5.14 -20.28
N GLY A 219 12.63 4.26 -20.01
CA GLY A 219 12.97 3.13 -20.88
C GLY A 219 11.81 2.14 -21.06
N THR A 220 11.76 1.49 -22.21
CA THR A 220 10.58 0.75 -22.72
C THR A 220 10.42 -0.67 -22.24
N SER A 221 11.34 -1.24 -21.46
CA SER A 221 11.16 -2.62 -20.96
C SER A 221 11.65 -2.80 -19.55
N TYR A 222 10.76 -3.27 -18.69
CA TYR A 222 11.03 -3.58 -17.28
C TYR A 222 11.92 -4.83 -17.10
N ALA A 223 12.12 -5.62 -18.16
CA ALA A 223 12.84 -6.89 -18.11
C ALA A 223 14.32 -6.77 -18.51
N ASP A 224 14.74 -5.69 -19.20
CA ASP A 224 16.08 -5.59 -19.79
C ASP A 224 16.90 -4.36 -19.36
N THR A 225 16.37 -3.54 -18.44
CA THR A 225 17.07 -2.34 -18.00
C THR A 225 18.09 -2.68 -16.92
N LYS A 226 19.32 -2.94 -17.34
CA LYS A 226 20.49 -2.72 -16.48
C LYS A 226 20.47 -1.24 -16.04
N ALA A 227 20.89 -0.99 -14.81
CA ALA A 227 20.88 0.35 -14.17
C ALA A 227 21.46 1.50 -15.02
N ASP A 228 22.25 1.18 -16.03
CA ASP A 228 23.00 2.12 -16.87
C ASP A 228 22.14 2.89 -17.91
N HIS A 229 20.87 2.49 -18.14
CA HIS A 229 19.97 3.20 -19.07
C HIS A 229 19.02 4.21 -18.42
N TRP A 230 19.02 4.29 -17.10
CA TRP A 230 18.12 5.19 -16.37
C TRP A 230 18.55 6.66 -16.38
N CYS A 231 19.82 6.90 -16.70
CA CYS A 231 20.42 8.23 -16.60
C CYS A 231 20.35 9.08 -17.86
N SER A 232 19.98 8.51 -19.00
CA SER A 232 20.04 9.24 -20.29
C SER A 232 18.88 10.19 -20.58
N GLY A 233 18.05 10.53 -19.60
CA GLY A 233 16.82 11.23 -19.89
C GLY A 233 16.38 12.38 -19.00
N ILE A 234 17.17 12.83 -18.04
CA ILE A 234 16.81 14.04 -17.28
C ILE A 234 17.70 15.18 -17.76
N CYS A 235 17.20 15.97 -18.71
CA CYS A 235 17.89 17.17 -19.16
C CYS A 235 17.19 18.39 -18.55
N CYS A 236 17.82 19.01 -17.57
CA CYS A 236 17.39 20.32 -17.07
C CYS A 236 18.09 21.40 -17.89
N LYS A 237 17.40 22.06 -18.81
CA LYS A 237 17.92 23.26 -19.47
C LYS A 237 17.82 24.45 -18.52
N ALA A 238 18.67 24.50 -17.50
CA ALA A 238 18.94 25.69 -16.72
C ALA A 238 20.42 25.73 -16.35
N GLY A 239 21.31 25.81 -17.32
CA GLY A 239 22.72 26.16 -17.13
C GLY A 239 23.60 25.14 -16.41
N VAL A 240 23.16 23.89 -16.26
CA VAL A 240 23.93 22.80 -15.67
C VAL A 240 24.38 21.87 -16.77
N SER A 241 25.68 21.61 -16.91
CA SER A 241 26.23 20.70 -17.92
C SER A 241 25.87 19.26 -17.58
N GLU A 242 25.79 18.37 -18.60
CA GLU A 242 25.54 16.93 -18.39
C GLU A 242 26.50 16.29 -17.37
N MET A 243 27.71 16.78 -17.26
CA MET A 243 28.71 16.28 -16.29
C MET A 243 28.36 16.58 -14.83
N ASP A 244 27.62 17.65 -14.54
CA ASP A 244 27.26 18.04 -13.18
C ASP A 244 26.11 17.21 -12.62
N VAL A 245 25.31 16.57 -13.49
CA VAL A 245 24.19 15.70 -13.07
C VAL A 245 24.68 14.25 -12.84
N PHE A 246 25.74 13.81 -13.51
CA PHE A 246 26.23 12.43 -13.47
C PHE A 246 27.47 12.22 -12.61
N GLY A 247 28.05 13.29 -12.07
CA GLY A 247 29.36 13.25 -11.42
C GLY A 247 29.45 12.51 -10.09
N HIS A 248 28.35 12.04 -9.47
CA HIS A 248 28.35 11.50 -8.11
C HIS A 248 27.36 10.35 -7.87
N LEU A 249 27.19 9.42 -8.79
CA LEU A 249 26.56 8.14 -8.46
C LEU A 249 27.67 7.10 -8.30
N PRO A 250 27.87 6.51 -7.10
CA PRO A 250 28.79 5.39 -6.95
C PRO A 250 28.26 4.20 -7.73
N ALA A 251 29.15 3.59 -8.52
CA ALA A 251 28.91 2.30 -9.15
C ALA A 251 28.66 1.26 -8.05
N ALA A 252 27.49 0.62 -8.09
CA ALA A 252 27.17 -0.56 -7.28
C ALA A 252 27.12 -1.79 -8.18
#